data_70f5a423f0c447b8c27c96f337220f28
#
_entry.id   70f5a423f0c447b8c27c96f337220f28
#
_cell.length_a   1.000
_cell.length_b   1.000
_cell.length_c   1.000
_cell.angle_alpha   90.00
_cell.angle_beta   90.00
_cell.angle_gamma   90.00
#
_symmetry.space_group_name_H-M   'P 1'
#
loop_
_entity.id
_entity.type
_entity.pdbx_description
1 polymer ?
#
loop_
_entity_poly.entity_id
_entity_poly.type
_entity_poly.pdbx_seq_one_letter_code
_entity_poly.pdbx_strand_id
1 'polypeptide(L)'
;MNHLTSAINAGAQDLILGTKLLNIGPVMDEWVTKFPDRLVAGIDAKNGWVAVEGWEETSTVSAVDLIKQLGKKGFKRTIYTDIQRDGMLTGPNIDQLKTFAEHSSISTIASGGIGSIKDIHNIKSLAMNNINGVILGKAIYDGKITLKELIQC
;
A
#
# COMPACT_ATOMS: atom_id res chain seq x y z
N MET A 1 -4.10 -21.75 -2.71
CA MET A 1 -3.85 -21.56 -4.17
C MET A 1 -5.14 -21.29 -4.94
N ASN A 2 -6.24 -21.98 -4.66
CA ASN A 2 -7.49 -21.87 -5.43
C ASN A 2 -8.04 -20.43 -5.53
N HIS A 3 -8.02 -19.64 -4.45
CA HIS A 3 -8.60 -18.28 -4.45
C HIS A 3 -7.90 -17.31 -5.41
N LEU A 4 -6.55 -17.31 -5.45
CA LEU A 4 -5.81 -16.42 -6.37
C LEU A 4 -6.08 -16.80 -7.84
N THR A 5 -6.04 -18.10 -8.15
CA THR A 5 -6.35 -18.58 -9.50
C THR A 5 -7.80 -18.26 -9.88
N SER A 6 -8.75 -18.42 -8.95
CA SER A 6 -10.17 -18.09 -9.21
C SER A 6 -10.36 -16.60 -9.48
N ALA A 7 -9.68 -15.71 -8.74
CA ALA A 7 -9.74 -14.28 -8.98
C ALA A 7 -9.19 -13.89 -10.37
N ILE A 8 -8.05 -14.48 -10.77
CA ILE A 8 -7.48 -14.27 -12.10
C ILE A 8 -8.44 -14.76 -13.20
N ASN A 9 -9.03 -15.95 -13.03
CA ASN A 9 -9.99 -16.50 -14.00
C ASN A 9 -11.28 -15.65 -14.09
N ALA A 10 -11.63 -14.96 -13.00
CA ALA A 10 -12.74 -14.00 -12.98
C ALA A 10 -12.37 -12.62 -13.59
N GLY A 11 -11.12 -12.43 -14.06
CA GLY A 11 -10.69 -11.22 -14.74
C GLY A 11 -9.90 -10.24 -13.87
N ALA A 12 -9.56 -10.58 -12.61
CA ALA A 12 -8.71 -9.73 -11.80
C ALA A 12 -7.32 -9.60 -12.44
N GLN A 13 -6.84 -8.39 -12.64
CA GLN A 13 -5.51 -8.12 -13.16
C GLN A 13 -4.45 -8.14 -12.05
N ASP A 14 -4.78 -7.58 -10.90
CA ASP A 14 -3.92 -7.49 -9.73
C ASP A 14 -4.53 -8.22 -8.54
N LEU A 15 -3.67 -8.79 -7.70
CA LEU A 15 -4.02 -9.54 -6.51
C LEU A 15 -3.40 -8.88 -5.29
N ILE A 16 -4.21 -8.18 -4.51
CA ILE A 16 -3.75 -7.51 -3.29
C ILE A 16 -3.75 -8.53 -2.15
N LEU A 17 -2.60 -8.73 -1.52
CA LEU A 17 -2.42 -9.61 -0.38
C LEU A 17 -2.23 -8.75 0.89
N GLY A 18 -3.03 -9.00 1.92
CA GLY A 18 -2.95 -8.35 3.24
C GLY A 18 -2.30 -9.24 4.29
N THR A 19 -3.02 -9.63 5.33
CA THR A 19 -2.56 -10.42 6.49
C THR A 19 -1.73 -11.66 6.12
N LYS A 20 -1.98 -12.28 4.96
CA LYS A 20 -1.20 -13.42 4.47
C LYS A 20 0.28 -13.10 4.23
N LEU A 21 0.65 -11.83 4.08
CA LEU A 21 2.03 -11.38 3.91
C LEU A 21 2.89 -11.63 5.15
N LEU A 22 2.31 -11.79 6.32
CA LEU A 22 3.06 -12.10 7.55
C LEU A 22 3.56 -13.56 7.57
N ASN A 23 3.01 -14.42 6.74
CA ASN A 23 3.42 -15.80 6.62
C ASN A 23 4.31 -16.01 5.38
N ILE A 24 5.54 -15.47 5.44
CA ILE A 24 6.52 -15.56 4.36
C ILE A 24 7.17 -16.96 4.36
N GLY A 25 6.57 -17.89 3.63
CA GLY A 25 7.04 -19.27 3.49
C GLY A 25 7.06 -19.74 2.03
N PRO A 26 7.28 -21.04 1.78
CA PRO A 26 7.36 -21.62 0.43
C PRO A 26 6.14 -21.34 -0.45
N VAL A 27 4.96 -21.21 0.16
CA VAL A 27 3.71 -20.86 -0.55
C VAL A 27 3.80 -19.48 -1.18
N MET A 28 4.46 -18.53 -0.52
CA MET A 28 4.67 -17.19 -1.07
C MET A 28 5.60 -17.23 -2.30
N ASP A 29 6.64 -18.04 -2.26
CA ASP A 29 7.57 -18.23 -3.38
C ASP A 29 6.85 -18.82 -4.59
N GLU A 30 5.95 -19.79 -4.36
CA GLU A 30 5.10 -20.34 -5.40
C GLU A 30 4.17 -19.29 -6.02
N TRP A 31 3.56 -18.43 -5.21
CA TRP A 31 2.68 -17.37 -5.71
C TRP A 31 3.43 -16.33 -6.54
N VAL A 32 4.60 -15.88 -6.08
CA VAL A 32 5.43 -14.93 -6.83
C VAL A 32 5.88 -15.52 -8.17
N THR A 33 6.24 -16.80 -8.19
CA THR A 33 6.61 -17.50 -9.41
C THR A 33 5.43 -17.66 -10.38
N LYS A 34 4.25 -17.98 -9.85
CA LYS A 34 3.06 -18.27 -10.67
C LYS A 34 2.36 -17.01 -11.16
N PHE A 35 2.42 -15.93 -10.41
CA PHE A 35 1.73 -14.67 -10.71
C PHE A 35 2.74 -13.49 -10.73
N PRO A 36 3.79 -13.55 -11.56
CA PRO A 36 4.77 -12.49 -11.64
C PRO A 36 4.06 -11.18 -12.01
N ASP A 37 4.46 -10.09 -11.38
CA ASP A 37 3.95 -8.74 -11.62
C ASP A 37 2.45 -8.51 -11.30
N ARG A 38 1.72 -9.53 -10.84
CA ARG A 38 0.31 -9.41 -10.44
C ARG A 38 0.08 -9.27 -8.94
N LEU A 39 1.07 -9.65 -8.14
CA LEU A 39 0.95 -9.54 -6.69
C LEU A 39 1.24 -8.12 -6.22
N VAL A 40 0.34 -7.59 -5.40
CA VAL A 40 0.48 -6.30 -4.74
C VAL A 40 0.45 -6.53 -3.23
N ALA A 41 1.47 -6.04 -2.52
CA ALA A 41 1.50 -6.13 -1.08
C ALA A 41 0.62 -5.03 -0.47
N GLY A 42 -0.49 -5.38 0.17
CA GLY A 42 -1.29 -4.47 0.99
C GLY A 42 -0.74 -4.46 2.41
N ILE A 43 -0.05 -3.38 2.79
CA ILE A 43 0.54 -3.20 4.11
C ILE A 43 -0.20 -2.08 4.83
N ASP A 44 -1.07 -2.47 5.75
CA ASP A 44 -1.76 -1.58 6.65
C ASP A 44 -0.91 -1.42 7.91
N ALA A 45 -0.59 -0.18 8.29
CA ALA A 45 0.33 0.08 9.39
C ALA A 45 -0.24 1.09 10.40
N LYS A 46 0.08 0.85 11.67
CA LYS A 46 -0.17 1.76 12.79
C LYS A 46 1.15 2.04 13.50
N ASN A 47 1.58 3.31 13.50
CA ASN A 47 2.87 3.69 14.10
C ASN A 47 4.07 2.88 13.56
N GLY A 48 4.06 2.50 12.28
CA GLY A 48 5.10 1.71 11.65
C GLY A 48 5.02 0.19 11.86
N TRP A 49 4.06 -0.31 12.64
CA TRP A 49 3.79 -1.73 12.85
C TRP A 49 2.63 -2.21 11.99
N VAL A 50 2.75 -3.41 11.44
CA VAL A 50 1.73 -3.98 10.55
C VAL A 50 0.46 -4.30 11.34
N ALA A 51 -0.67 -3.79 10.87
CA ALA A 51 -1.99 -4.13 11.38
C ALA A 51 -2.55 -5.35 10.65
N VAL A 52 -3.32 -6.15 11.38
CA VAL A 52 -3.91 -7.41 10.90
C VAL A 52 -5.38 -7.51 11.29
N GLU A 53 -6.07 -8.51 10.76
CA GLU A 53 -7.46 -8.85 11.12
C GLU A 53 -8.43 -7.66 11.02
N GLY A 54 -8.38 -6.94 9.89
CA GLY A 54 -9.27 -5.78 9.69
C GLY A 54 -8.94 -4.61 10.61
N TRP A 55 -7.65 -4.47 11.00
CA TRP A 55 -7.12 -3.40 11.86
C TRP A 55 -7.43 -3.57 13.36
N GLU A 56 -7.99 -4.70 13.76
CA GLU A 56 -8.32 -4.97 15.16
C GLU A 56 -7.06 -5.23 16.00
N GLU A 57 -6.03 -5.82 15.37
CA GLU A 57 -4.77 -6.13 16.03
C GLU A 57 -3.57 -5.48 15.34
N THR A 58 -2.56 -5.16 16.12
CA THR A 58 -1.25 -4.73 15.62
C THR A 58 -0.25 -5.85 15.86
N SER A 59 0.41 -6.29 14.80
CA SER A 59 1.45 -7.32 14.89
C SER A 59 2.75 -6.76 15.49
N THR A 60 3.67 -7.66 15.82
CA THR A 60 5.05 -7.30 16.23
C THR A 60 5.99 -7.10 15.03
N VAL A 61 5.46 -7.13 13.80
CA VAL A 61 6.23 -7.01 12.57
C VAL A 61 6.27 -5.55 12.13
N SER A 62 7.48 -5.01 11.94
CA SER A 62 7.68 -3.69 11.37
C SER A 62 7.28 -3.68 9.88
N ALA A 63 6.54 -2.64 9.45
CA ALA A 63 6.20 -2.46 8.04
C ALA A 63 7.46 -2.33 7.16
N VAL A 64 8.51 -1.69 7.69
CA VAL A 64 9.81 -1.56 7.01
C VAL A 64 10.50 -2.91 6.83
N ASP A 65 10.48 -3.77 7.85
CA ASP A 65 11.11 -5.09 7.73
C ASP A 65 10.32 -6.01 6.80
N LEU A 66 8.99 -5.91 6.85
CA LEU A 66 8.13 -6.67 5.94
C LEU A 66 8.38 -6.27 4.48
N ILE A 67 8.42 -4.97 4.15
CA ILE A 67 8.59 -4.54 2.76
C ILE A 67 9.97 -4.92 2.21
N LYS A 68 11.03 -4.89 3.02
CA LYS A 68 12.36 -5.38 2.64
C LYS A 68 12.34 -6.87 2.28
N GLN A 69 11.65 -7.69 3.08
CA GLN A 69 11.52 -9.12 2.82
C GLN A 69 10.72 -9.39 1.55
N LEU A 70 9.60 -8.69 1.34
CA LEU A 70 8.77 -8.84 0.16
C LEU A 70 9.48 -8.41 -1.13
N GLY A 71 10.29 -7.35 -1.08
CA GLY A 71 11.14 -6.95 -2.20
C GLY A 71 12.14 -8.05 -2.59
N LYS A 72 12.79 -8.70 -1.62
CA LYS A 72 13.67 -9.86 -1.86
C LYS A 72 12.93 -11.07 -2.42
N LYS A 73 11.65 -11.24 -2.10
CA LYS A 73 10.78 -12.30 -2.63
C LYS A 73 10.30 -12.02 -4.05
N GLY A 74 10.48 -10.82 -4.57
CA GLY A 74 10.12 -10.47 -5.95
C GLY A 74 8.81 -9.69 -6.12
N PHE A 75 8.20 -9.21 -5.02
CA PHE A 75 7.11 -8.24 -5.15
C PHE A 75 7.59 -6.98 -5.86
N LYS A 76 6.74 -6.41 -6.71
CA LYS A 76 7.04 -5.20 -7.50
C LYS A 76 6.26 -3.99 -7.03
N ARG A 77 5.12 -4.21 -6.35
CA ARG A 77 4.19 -3.15 -5.95
C ARG A 77 3.68 -3.36 -4.54
N THR A 78 3.47 -2.26 -3.83
CA THR A 78 2.84 -2.24 -2.52
C THR A 78 1.85 -1.09 -2.42
N ILE A 79 0.79 -1.29 -1.63
CA ILE A 79 -0.06 -0.24 -1.09
C ILE A 79 0.32 -0.12 0.38
N TYR A 80 0.75 1.07 0.80
CA TYR A 80 1.03 1.38 2.20
C TYR A 80 -0.07 2.27 2.75
N THR A 81 -0.82 1.78 3.73
CA THR A 81 -1.92 2.52 4.37
C THR A 81 -1.54 2.88 5.81
N ASP A 82 -1.51 4.17 6.15
CA ASP A 82 -1.53 4.58 7.55
C ASP A 82 -2.98 4.54 8.06
N ILE A 83 -3.32 3.50 8.84
CA ILE A 83 -4.68 3.26 9.32
C ILE A 83 -5.16 4.28 10.36
N GLN A 84 -4.25 5.00 11.01
CA GLN A 84 -4.61 6.08 11.93
C GLN A 84 -5.10 7.33 11.20
N ARG A 85 -4.72 7.48 9.94
CA ARG A 85 -5.11 8.59 9.08
C ARG A 85 -6.25 8.22 8.12
N ASP A 86 -6.45 6.92 7.86
CA ASP A 86 -7.46 6.50 6.89
C ASP A 86 -8.85 7.01 7.24
N GLY A 87 -9.55 7.58 6.24
CA GLY A 87 -10.87 8.21 6.42
C GLY A 87 -10.90 9.52 7.19
N MET A 88 -9.80 9.97 7.79
CA MET A 88 -9.78 11.17 8.67
C MET A 88 -9.65 12.48 7.89
N LEU A 89 -9.16 12.48 6.64
CA LEU A 89 -8.95 13.68 5.81
C LEU A 89 -8.06 14.76 6.48
N THR A 90 -7.14 14.33 7.34
CA THR A 90 -6.25 15.22 8.12
C THR A 90 -4.84 15.32 7.53
N GLY A 91 -4.66 14.82 6.32
CA GLY A 91 -3.38 14.69 5.63
C GLY A 91 -2.69 13.35 5.91
N PRO A 92 -1.87 12.88 4.95
CA PRO A 92 -1.09 11.66 5.10
C PRO A 92 0.03 11.84 6.13
N ASN A 93 0.50 10.72 6.69
CA ASN A 93 1.65 10.70 7.57
C ASN A 93 2.94 10.72 6.73
N ILE A 94 3.40 11.91 6.38
CA ILE A 94 4.55 12.13 5.49
C ILE A 94 5.82 11.48 6.02
N ASP A 95 6.08 11.56 7.33
CA ASP A 95 7.29 11.02 7.94
C ASP A 95 7.31 9.47 7.89
N GLN A 96 6.18 8.85 8.21
CA GLN A 96 6.06 7.39 8.13
C GLN A 96 6.12 6.89 6.68
N LEU A 97 5.46 7.58 5.75
CA LEU A 97 5.51 7.25 4.33
C LEU A 97 6.95 7.38 3.79
N LYS A 98 7.65 8.45 4.14
CA LYS A 98 9.05 8.66 3.77
C LYS A 98 9.92 7.53 4.31
N THR A 99 9.85 7.26 5.61
CA THR A 99 10.61 6.18 6.25
C THR A 99 10.35 4.84 5.59
N PHE A 100 9.08 4.51 5.29
CA PHE A 100 8.72 3.27 4.60
C PHE A 100 9.33 3.22 3.20
N ALA A 101 9.18 4.29 2.41
CA ALA A 101 9.65 4.34 1.04
C ALA A 101 11.19 4.33 0.93
N GLU A 102 11.92 4.97 1.85
CA GLU A 102 13.40 4.92 1.91
C GLU A 102 13.93 3.49 2.06
N HIS A 103 13.15 2.60 2.66
CA HIS A 103 13.51 1.22 2.88
C HIS A 103 12.87 0.23 1.89
N SER A 104 12.04 0.73 0.97
CA SER A 104 11.37 -0.08 -0.04
C SER A 104 12.11 -0.03 -1.37
N SER A 105 12.38 -1.21 -1.94
CA SER A 105 12.90 -1.34 -3.30
C SER A 105 11.80 -1.49 -4.36
N ILE A 106 10.52 -1.43 -3.95
CA ILE A 106 9.37 -1.68 -4.82
C ILE A 106 8.46 -0.47 -4.90
N SER A 107 7.67 -0.38 -5.98
CA SER A 107 6.75 0.71 -6.23
C SER A 107 5.69 0.80 -5.13
N THR A 108 5.53 1.98 -4.54
CA THR A 108 4.63 2.25 -3.41
C THR A 108 3.47 3.14 -3.85
N ILE A 109 2.26 2.73 -3.50
CA ILE A 109 1.05 3.53 -3.57
C ILE A 109 0.71 3.96 -2.14
N ALA A 110 0.67 5.27 -1.90
CA ALA A 110 0.36 5.82 -0.58
C ALA A 110 -1.15 5.84 -0.33
N SER A 111 -1.58 5.45 0.86
CA SER A 111 -2.97 5.42 1.29
C SER A 111 -3.12 5.90 2.73
N GLY A 112 -4.28 6.49 3.03
CA GLY A 112 -4.65 6.97 4.36
C GLY A 112 -4.48 8.48 4.54
N GLY A 113 -5.56 9.15 4.91
CA GLY A 113 -5.59 10.54 5.36
C GLY A 113 -5.61 11.63 4.28
N ILE A 114 -5.35 11.33 3.02
CA ILE A 114 -5.29 12.32 1.95
C ILE A 114 -6.64 13.01 1.80
N GLY A 115 -6.70 14.31 2.08
CA GLY A 115 -7.93 15.10 2.10
C GLY A 115 -7.93 16.29 1.16
N SER A 116 -6.78 16.64 0.55
CA SER A 116 -6.64 17.82 -0.30
C SER A 116 -5.57 17.63 -1.40
N ILE A 117 -5.62 18.48 -2.43
CA ILE A 117 -4.56 18.55 -3.46
C ILE A 117 -3.20 18.90 -2.83
N LYS A 118 -3.20 19.74 -1.77
CA LYS A 118 -1.98 20.06 -1.04
C LYS A 118 -1.30 18.80 -0.46
N ASP A 119 -2.07 17.81 0.00
CA ASP A 119 -1.51 16.56 0.51
C ASP A 119 -0.79 15.77 -0.58
N ILE A 120 -1.33 15.77 -1.80
CA ILE A 120 -0.69 15.15 -2.97
C ILE A 120 0.62 15.87 -3.29
N HIS A 121 0.62 17.21 -3.28
CA HIS A 121 1.85 17.98 -3.47
C HIS A 121 2.88 17.70 -2.37
N ASN A 122 2.47 17.53 -1.12
CA ASN A 122 3.36 17.17 -0.01
C ASN A 122 4.01 15.79 -0.27
N ILE A 123 3.24 14.80 -0.74
CA ILE A 123 3.77 13.49 -1.13
C ILE A 123 4.76 13.63 -2.30
N LYS A 124 4.40 14.38 -3.34
CA LYS A 124 5.29 14.63 -4.48
C LYS A 124 6.58 15.33 -4.08
N SER A 125 6.53 16.26 -3.11
CA SER A 125 7.70 16.98 -2.61
C SER A 125 8.73 16.11 -1.89
N LEU A 126 8.38 14.87 -1.51
CA LEU A 126 9.35 13.90 -1.03
C LEU A 126 10.39 13.51 -2.09
N ALA A 127 10.07 13.75 -3.37
CA ALA A 127 10.93 13.44 -4.52
C ALA A 127 11.44 11.99 -4.55
N MET A 128 10.61 11.05 -4.10
CA MET A 128 10.95 9.63 -4.03
C MET A 128 10.44 8.91 -5.28
N ASN A 129 11.37 8.36 -6.07
CA ASN A 129 11.06 7.71 -7.36
C ASN A 129 10.23 6.43 -7.23
N ASN A 130 10.14 5.87 -6.03
CA ASN A 130 9.37 4.65 -5.77
C ASN A 130 7.96 4.92 -5.19
N ILE A 131 7.58 6.19 -4.96
CA ILE A 131 6.18 6.55 -4.67
C ILE A 131 5.51 6.93 -5.98
N ASN A 132 4.69 6.03 -6.52
CA ASN A 132 4.16 6.14 -7.88
C ASN A 132 2.66 6.43 -7.94
N GLY A 133 1.99 6.48 -6.80
CA GLY A 133 0.55 6.73 -6.77
C GLY A 133 0.00 6.99 -5.39
N VAL A 134 -1.26 7.36 -5.37
CA VAL A 134 -2.05 7.58 -4.14
C VAL A 134 -3.42 6.93 -4.27
N ILE A 135 -3.98 6.47 -3.16
CA ILE A 135 -5.38 6.07 -3.07
C ILE A 135 -6.17 7.22 -2.44
N LEU A 136 -7.23 7.62 -3.14
CA LEU A 136 -8.19 8.61 -2.69
C LEU A 136 -9.56 7.96 -2.55
N GLY A 137 -10.06 7.88 -1.34
CA GLY A 137 -11.40 7.36 -1.05
C GLY A 137 -12.35 8.50 -0.68
N LYS A 138 -12.51 8.72 0.61
CA LYS A 138 -13.45 9.67 1.20
C LYS A 138 -13.30 11.09 0.65
N ALA A 139 -12.09 11.55 0.35
CA ALA A 139 -11.85 12.89 -0.20
C ALA A 139 -12.60 13.15 -1.53
N ILE A 140 -12.72 12.14 -2.39
CA ILE A 140 -13.49 12.24 -3.63
C ILE A 140 -14.99 12.18 -3.35
N TYR A 141 -15.43 11.22 -2.53
CA TYR A 141 -16.85 11.05 -2.19
C TYR A 141 -17.44 12.24 -1.45
N ASP A 142 -16.65 12.88 -0.58
CA ASP A 142 -17.05 14.10 0.14
C ASP A 142 -16.87 15.39 -0.70
N GLY A 143 -16.45 15.28 -1.97
CA GLY A 143 -16.23 16.42 -2.87
C GLY A 143 -15.09 17.36 -2.46
N LYS A 144 -14.15 16.88 -1.63
CA LYS A 144 -12.97 17.65 -1.20
C LYS A 144 -11.93 17.79 -2.30
N ILE A 145 -11.87 16.80 -3.19
CA ILE A 145 -10.99 16.74 -4.35
C ILE A 145 -11.83 16.31 -5.55
N THR A 146 -11.69 17.03 -6.66
CA THR A 146 -12.35 16.68 -7.91
C THR A 146 -11.39 15.98 -8.87
N LEU A 147 -11.92 15.15 -9.77
CA LEU A 147 -11.12 14.50 -10.80
C LEU A 147 -10.41 15.52 -11.70
N LYS A 148 -11.03 16.69 -11.94
CA LYS A 148 -10.42 17.76 -12.74
C LYS A 148 -9.16 18.30 -12.10
N GLU A 149 -9.16 18.52 -10.80
CA GLU A 149 -7.96 18.96 -10.04
C GLU A 149 -6.86 17.92 -10.07
N LEU A 150 -7.22 16.63 -9.98
CA LEU A 150 -6.26 15.52 -10.02
C LEU A 150 -5.52 15.42 -11.37
N ILE A 151 -6.23 15.67 -12.48
CA ILE A 151 -5.62 15.66 -13.83
C ILE A 151 -4.61 16.81 -14.00
N GLN A 152 -4.78 17.91 -13.28
CA GLN A 152 -3.92 19.07 -13.32
C GLN A 152 -2.77 19.05 -12.30
N CYS A 153 -2.79 18.07 -11.39
CA CYS A 153 -1.82 17.86 -10.33
C CYS A 153 -0.59 17.01 -10.84
#